data_1a7a0b1290beb907e84033dfedb15c55
#
_entry.id   1a7a0b1290beb907e84033dfedb15c55
#
_cell.length_a   1.000
_cell.length_b   1.000
_cell.length_c   1.000
_cell.angle_alpha   90.00
_cell.angle_beta   90.00
_cell.angle_gamma   90.00
#
_symmetry.space_group_name_H-M   'P 1'
#
loop_
_entity.id
_entity.type
_entity.pdbx_description
1 polymer ?
#
loop_
_entity_poly.entity_id
_entity_poly.type
_entity_poly.pdbx_seq_one_letter_code
_entity_poly.pdbx_strand_id
1 'polypeptide(L)'
;MAPAPSPFTNYAHAILTANALRTPDKVALTYCGEQSFTYDELNRKVNRVAHALLAAGVAPGTRVASLMNETLHVAEVYLAQMKLGSIVAALNPYWPEDTLAQVVEHSDCTAFVYDATVEEVVRKIRPRLPNVKLWLRVGGPAPANKGDAIDVDALVAGAAETEPPLGGHGDDLLALFYTSGTTGLPKAVMHTHFSSLATAQIWLDVGRDQDSVMGTGAIIWGIGFPALVGPAFYAGMKLVLEQDWGPSNFLRVVPRERVTHVSLIPSFFSALLGSDEHESADLSSLTSIVLGGEPLLPSLRERIMKRLPGAAIYSYYGQTEAPYTCFGRQDDGSQDISSVGRARMACAVRITDPNGARVTDEVGEINLTGPNVMSGYDKQPDKTADVLRDGWYVGGDLGIMNADGYLTVLGRREDSILKAGQWSQPAQLEEAAAEVEGVAEAGVVGVPAHPDGQDAVEQRILVAVVPRAGTSLDADAVRERLTARLPAHQRPDVVVVAAELPHTQDASGGPGKLLRRAIRDQYADRVPTA
;
A
#
# COMPACT_ATOMS: atom_id res chain seq x y z
N MET A 1 -2.91 -30.53 -28.86
CA MET A 1 -2.19 -29.91 -27.74
C MET A 1 -2.49 -28.42 -27.78
N ALA A 2 -2.94 -27.84 -26.68
CA ALA A 2 -3.01 -26.37 -26.59
C ALA A 2 -1.58 -25.81 -26.74
N PRO A 3 -1.37 -24.65 -27.40
CA PRO A 3 -0.07 -24.03 -27.46
C PRO A 3 0.42 -23.74 -26.05
N ALA A 4 1.74 -23.84 -25.82
CA ALA A 4 2.32 -23.43 -24.55
C ALA A 4 1.97 -21.94 -24.27
N PRO A 5 1.64 -21.57 -23.02
CA PRO A 5 1.34 -20.18 -22.69
C PRO A 5 2.55 -19.29 -23.03
N SER A 6 2.25 -18.04 -23.42
CA SER A 6 3.31 -17.07 -23.70
C SER A 6 4.10 -16.80 -22.41
N PRO A 7 5.45 -16.77 -22.43
CA PRO A 7 6.24 -16.44 -21.25
C PRO A 7 5.91 -15.04 -20.70
N PHE A 8 5.42 -14.13 -21.52
CA PHE A 8 5.02 -12.78 -21.10
C PHE A 8 3.74 -12.72 -20.27
N THR A 9 3.07 -13.85 -20.03
CA THR A 9 1.99 -13.97 -19.03
C THR A 9 2.51 -14.30 -17.63
N ASN A 10 3.79 -14.64 -17.47
CA ASN A 10 4.47 -14.66 -16.18
C ASN A 10 4.87 -13.23 -15.80
N TYR A 11 4.51 -12.82 -14.60
CA TYR A 11 4.70 -11.44 -14.12
C TYR A 11 6.16 -11.00 -14.14
N ALA A 12 7.06 -11.74 -13.50
CA ALA A 12 8.49 -11.38 -13.41
C ALA A 12 9.17 -11.38 -14.79
N HIS A 13 8.79 -12.32 -15.66
CA HIS A 13 9.30 -12.34 -17.03
C HIS A 13 8.86 -11.10 -17.82
N ALA A 14 7.60 -10.70 -17.70
CA ALA A 14 7.07 -9.53 -18.40
C ALA A 14 7.70 -8.21 -17.93
N ILE A 15 7.98 -8.06 -16.62
CA ILE A 15 8.51 -6.80 -16.09
C ILE A 15 10.05 -6.73 -16.09
N LEU A 16 10.76 -7.84 -15.91
CA LEU A 16 12.21 -7.85 -15.81
C LEU A 16 12.88 -8.43 -17.08
N THR A 17 12.60 -9.71 -17.41
CA THR A 17 13.28 -10.37 -18.54
C THR A 17 13.00 -9.68 -19.86
N ALA A 18 11.79 -9.19 -20.09
CA ALA A 18 11.45 -8.42 -21.29
C ALA A 18 12.33 -7.16 -21.47
N ASN A 19 12.69 -6.49 -20.38
CA ASN A 19 13.57 -5.32 -20.43
C ASN A 19 15.05 -5.73 -20.53
N ALA A 20 15.47 -6.83 -19.89
CA ALA A 20 16.80 -7.39 -20.09
C ALA A 20 17.08 -7.76 -21.56
N LEU A 21 16.05 -8.24 -22.28
CA LEU A 21 16.13 -8.51 -23.73
C LEU A 21 16.10 -7.23 -24.57
N ARG A 22 15.39 -6.20 -24.14
CA ARG A 22 15.12 -4.98 -24.91
C ARG A 22 16.20 -3.91 -24.70
N THR A 23 16.63 -3.73 -23.47
CA THR A 23 17.57 -2.69 -23.02
C THR A 23 18.56 -3.26 -21.99
N PRO A 24 19.40 -4.27 -22.34
CA PRO A 24 20.23 -5.01 -21.41
C PRO A 24 21.17 -4.12 -20.58
N ASP A 25 21.76 -3.12 -21.20
CA ASP A 25 22.79 -2.25 -20.60
C ASP A 25 22.21 -1.09 -19.79
N LYS A 26 20.88 -0.89 -19.85
CA LYS A 26 20.24 0.16 -19.07
C LYS A 26 20.24 -0.21 -17.57
N VAL A 27 20.58 0.76 -16.70
CA VAL A 27 20.46 0.59 -15.25
C VAL A 27 19.01 0.32 -14.88
N ALA A 28 18.74 -0.84 -14.30
CA ALA A 28 17.43 -1.27 -13.82
C ALA A 28 17.20 -0.86 -12.37
N LEU A 29 18.24 -0.99 -11.52
CA LEU A 29 18.12 -0.80 -10.09
C LEU A 29 19.39 -0.20 -9.51
N THR A 30 19.23 0.77 -8.60
CA THR A 30 20.29 1.24 -7.69
C THR A 30 19.82 1.02 -6.25
N TYR A 31 20.68 0.45 -5.42
CA TYR A 31 20.42 0.19 -4.02
C TYR A 31 21.35 1.01 -3.13
N CYS A 32 20.77 1.84 -2.26
CA CYS A 32 21.45 2.73 -1.30
C CYS A 32 22.55 3.63 -1.91
N GLY A 33 22.50 3.86 -3.23
CA GLY A 33 23.55 4.57 -3.97
C GLY A 33 24.90 3.85 -4.06
N GLU A 34 25.01 2.62 -3.54
CA GLU A 34 26.26 1.85 -3.46
C GLU A 34 26.33 0.74 -4.51
N GLN A 35 25.20 0.10 -4.79
CA GLN A 35 25.11 -0.99 -5.75
C GLN A 35 24.20 -0.57 -6.90
N SER A 36 24.60 -0.91 -8.12
CA SER A 36 23.84 -0.63 -9.31
C SER A 36 23.87 -1.84 -10.23
N PHE A 37 22.72 -2.18 -10.82
CA PHE A 37 22.56 -3.31 -11.71
C PHE A 37 21.88 -2.87 -12.99
N THR A 38 22.40 -3.25 -14.14
CA THR A 38 21.68 -3.15 -15.41
C THR A 38 20.53 -4.15 -15.45
N TYR A 39 19.63 -4.03 -16.42
CA TYR A 39 18.55 -5.00 -16.60
C TYR A 39 19.07 -6.43 -16.83
N ASP A 40 20.16 -6.60 -17.61
CA ASP A 40 20.77 -7.89 -17.84
C ASP A 40 21.42 -8.45 -16.56
N GLU A 41 22.19 -7.63 -15.85
CA GLU A 41 22.83 -8.05 -14.58
C GLU A 41 21.81 -8.43 -13.52
N LEU A 42 20.75 -7.61 -13.35
CA LEU A 42 19.67 -7.91 -12.40
C LEU A 42 18.93 -9.19 -12.80
N ASN A 43 18.63 -9.36 -14.10
CA ASN A 43 17.96 -10.55 -14.60
C ASN A 43 18.78 -11.81 -14.35
N ARG A 44 20.09 -11.80 -14.63
CA ARG A 44 21.00 -12.92 -14.33
C ARG A 44 21.11 -13.21 -12.84
N LYS A 45 21.15 -12.16 -12.02
CA LYS A 45 21.16 -12.30 -10.56
C LYS A 45 19.88 -12.97 -10.05
N VAL A 46 18.71 -12.51 -10.51
CA VAL A 46 17.42 -13.12 -10.19
C VAL A 46 17.33 -14.57 -10.69
N ASN A 47 17.86 -14.86 -11.88
CA ASN A 47 17.90 -16.23 -12.38
C ASN A 47 18.72 -17.16 -11.48
N ARG A 48 19.89 -16.73 -11.01
CA ARG A 48 20.68 -17.49 -10.03
C ARG A 48 19.91 -17.76 -8.74
N VAL A 49 19.22 -16.75 -8.21
CA VAL A 49 18.35 -16.92 -7.03
C VAL A 49 17.23 -17.92 -7.31
N ALA A 50 16.59 -17.85 -8.47
CA ALA A 50 15.54 -18.77 -8.87
C ALA A 50 16.06 -20.22 -8.97
N HIS A 51 17.22 -20.44 -9.62
CA HIS A 51 17.84 -21.77 -9.67
C HIS A 51 18.25 -22.29 -8.28
N ALA A 52 18.72 -21.41 -7.37
CA ALA A 52 19.03 -21.78 -5.99
C ALA A 52 17.77 -22.20 -5.21
N LEU A 53 16.69 -21.44 -5.34
CA LEU A 53 15.40 -21.79 -4.73
C LEU A 53 14.84 -23.11 -5.26
N LEU A 54 14.94 -23.33 -6.58
CA LEU A 54 14.52 -24.58 -7.21
C LEU A 54 15.35 -25.77 -6.70
N ALA A 55 16.67 -25.63 -6.65
CA ALA A 55 17.57 -26.65 -6.11
C ALA A 55 17.31 -26.94 -4.62
N ALA A 56 16.89 -25.94 -3.87
CA ALA A 56 16.47 -26.09 -2.48
C ALA A 56 15.11 -26.77 -2.31
N GLY A 57 14.33 -26.95 -3.39
CA GLY A 57 13.03 -27.64 -3.38
C GLY A 57 11.81 -26.74 -3.52
N VAL A 58 11.97 -25.46 -3.82
CA VAL A 58 10.84 -24.56 -4.14
C VAL A 58 10.36 -24.85 -5.56
N ALA A 59 9.20 -25.45 -5.70
CA ALA A 59 8.57 -25.79 -6.98
C ALA A 59 7.43 -24.80 -7.35
N PRO A 60 6.95 -24.81 -8.61
CA PRO A 60 5.73 -24.10 -8.97
C PRO A 60 4.56 -24.45 -8.05
N GLY A 61 3.78 -23.47 -7.64
CA GLY A 61 2.67 -23.64 -6.70
C GLY A 61 3.05 -23.77 -5.22
N THR A 62 4.35 -23.89 -4.89
CA THR A 62 4.80 -23.86 -3.47
C THR A 62 4.43 -22.51 -2.85
N ARG A 63 3.70 -22.53 -1.73
CA ARG A 63 3.43 -21.34 -0.92
C ARG A 63 4.63 -21.06 -0.01
N VAL A 64 5.24 -19.91 -0.21
CA VAL A 64 6.48 -19.51 0.48
C VAL A 64 6.19 -18.30 1.37
N ALA A 65 6.22 -18.49 2.67
CA ALA A 65 6.23 -17.37 3.61
C ALA A 65 7.51 -16.56 3.42
N SER A 66 7.39 -15.28 3.16
CA SER A 66 8.53 -14.42 2.83
C SER A 66 8.59 -13.27 3.83
N LEU A 67 9.56 -13.36 4.77
CA LEU A 67 9.79 -12.38 5.82
C LEU A 67 11.17 -11.78 5.67
N MET A 68 11.24 -10.58 5.13
CA MET A 68 12.50 -9.88 4.88
C MET A 68 12.35 -8.41 5.19
N ASN A 69 13.40 -7.77 5.64
CA ASN A 69 13.44 -6.34 5.92
C ASN A 69 14.41 -5.61 4.98
N GLU A 70 15.35 -6.30 4.36
CA GLU A 70 16.27 -5.70 3.41
C GLU A 70 15.64 -5.64 2.00
N THR A 71 15.44 -4.41 1.49
CA THR A 71 14.67 -4.17 0.25
C THR A 71 15.30 -4.81 -0.99
N LEU A 72 16.64 -4.91 -1.06
CA LEU A 72 17.31 -5.58 -2.17
C LEU A 72 17.00 -7.09 -2.20
N HIS A 73 17.07 -7.77 -1.05
CA HIS A 73 16.71 -9.18 -0.96
C HIS A 73 15.24 -9.41 -1.30
N VAL A 74 14.34 -8.51 -0.86
CA VAL A 74 12.93 -8.57 -1.25
C VAL A 74 12.79 -8.55 -2.77
N ALA A 75 13.46 -7.61 -3.45
CA ALA A 75 13.37 -7.49 -4.91
C ALA A 75 13.86 -8.76 -5.61
N GLU A 76 15.02 -9.28 -5.23
CA GLU A 76 15.62 -10.45 -5.84
C GLU A 76 14.80 -11.73 -5.62
N VAL A 77 14.42 -11.96 -4.36
CA VAL A 77 13.72 -13.19 -3.96
C VAL A 77 12.29 -13.21 -4.49
N TYR A 78 11.56 -12.08 -4.46
CA TYR A 78 10.19 -12.04 -5.00
C TYR A 78 10.19 -12.26 -6.50
N LEU A 79 11.08 -11.60 -7.25
CA LEU A 79 11.20 -11.81 -8.69
C LEU A 79 11.56 -13.27 -9.03
N ALA A 80 12.47 -13.87 -8.24
CA ALA A 80 12.85 -15.28 -8.42
C ALA A 80 11.67 -16.22 -8.17
N GLN A 81 10.95 -16.04 -7.07
CA GLN A 81 9.74 -16.82 -6.77
C GLN A 81 8.68 -16.68 -7.85
N MET A 82 8.44 -15.44 -8.31
CA MET A 82 7.47 -15.16 -9.36
C MET A 82 7.86 -15.78 -10.71
N LYS A 83 9.16 -15.85 -11.07
CA LYS A 83 9.64 -16.58 -12.25
C LYS A 83 9.31 -18.07 -12.13
N LEU A 84 9.56 -18.66 -10.96
CA LEU A 84 9.30 -20.07 -10.71
C LEU A 84 7.82 -20.42 -10.62
N GLY A 85 6.92 -19.42 -10.48
CA GLY A 85 5.51 -19.66 -10.20
C GLY A 85 5.24 -20.23 -8.81
N SER A 86 6.15 -20.04 -7.87
CA SER A 86 5.86 -20.22 -6.45
C SER A 86 5.08 -19.02 -5.93
N ILE A 87 4.23 -19.25 -4.93
CA ILE A 87 3.29 -18.25 -4.42
C ILE A 87 3.95 -17.49 -3.28
N VAL A 88 4.13 -16.18 -3.45
CA VAL A 88 4.70 -15.30 -2.43
C VAL A 88 3.64 -15.00 -1.36
N ALA A 89 3.86 -15.42 -0.12
CA ALA A 89 3.10 -14.94 1.03
C ALA A 89 3.90 -13.81 1.70
N ALA A 90 3.59 -12.55 1.35
CA ALA A 90 4.37 -11.37 1.71
C ALA A 90 4.08 -10.93 3.15
N LEU A 91 4.93 -11.33 4.10
CA LEU A 91 4.76 -11.04 5.53
C LEU A 91 5.29 -9.66 5.89
N ASN A 92 4.61 -8.99 6.81
CA ASN A 92 5.07 -7.72 7.38
C ASN A 92 6.03 -7.98 8.56
N PRO A 93 7.31 -7.59 8.49
CA PRO A 93 8.29 -7.83 9.55
C PRO A 93 7.98 -7.08 10.87
N TYR A 94 7.11 -6.10 10.84
CA TYR A 94 6.68 -5.35 12.03
C TYR A 94 5.48 -5.97 12.75
N TRP A 95 4.96 -7.11 12.27
CA TRP A 95 3.89 -7.80 12.99
C TRP A 95 4.41 -8.50 14.24
N PRO A 96 3.57 -8.60 15.29
CA PRO A 96 3.86 -9.43 16.44
C PRO A 96 4.14 -10.89 16.04
N GLU A 97 5.02 -11.55 16.77
CA GLU A 97 5.43 -12.96 16.55
C GLU A 97 4.21 -13.89 16.47
N ASP A 98 3.18 -13.64 17.31
CA ASP A 98 1.94 -14.41 17.31
C ASP A 98 1.17 -14.27 16.00
N THR A 99 1.08 -13.05 15.49
CA THR A 99 0.41 -12.77 14.20
C THR A 99 1.16 -13.43 13.05
N LEU A 100 2.49 -13.31 13.02
CA LEU A 100 3.33 -13.95 12.01
C LEU A 100 3.12 -15.47 11.96
N ALA A 101 3.17 -16.13 13.11
CA ALA A 101 2.98 -17.57 13.18
C ALA A 101 1.58 -17.99 12.69
N GLN A 102 0.54 -17.31 13.14
CA GLN A 102 -0.85 -17.60 12.76
C GLN A 102 -1.11 -17.37 11.26
N VAL A 103 -0.54 -16.31 10.68
CA VAL A 103 -0.66 -16.02 9.24
C VAL A 103 0.01 -17.09 8.39
N VAL A 104 1.23 -17.52 8.77
CA VAL A 104 1.98 -18.58 8.06
C VAL A 104 1.22 -19.91 8.11
N GLU A 105 0.69 -20.27 9.29
CA GLU A 105 -0.11 -21.49 9.46
C GLU A 105 -1.40 -21.43 8.63
N HIS A 106 -2.13 -20.30 8.71
CA HIS A 106 -3.37 -20.11 7.96
C HIS A 106 -3.16 -20.23 6.44
N SER A 107 -2.03 -19.74 5.94
CA SER A 107 -1.74 -19.70 4.50
C SER A 107 -1.15 -21.00 3.93
N ASP A 108 -1.07 -22.09 4.70
CA ASP A 108 -0.48 -23.39 4.30
C ASP A 108 0.92 -23.27 3.68
N CYS A 109 1.72 -22.34 4.16
CA CYS A 109 3.09 -22.22 3.68
C CYS A 109 3.90 -23.46 4.08
N THR A 110 4.53 -24.07 3.09
CA THR A 110 5.42 -25.23 3.30
C THR A 110 6.89 -24.87 3.24
N ALA A 111 7.20 -23.68 2.73
CA ALA A 111 8.52 -23.08 2.70
C ALA A 111 8.49 -21.69 3.37
N PHE A 112 9.63 -21.30 3.93
CA PHE A 112 9.83 -20.00 4.57
C PHE A 112 11.16 -19.42 4.10
N VAL A 113 11.16 -18.25 3.49
CA VAL A 113 12.37 -17.50 3.13
C VAL A 113 12.46 -16.24 3.99
N TYR A 114 13.66 -15.96 4.49
CA TYR A 114 13.91 -14.81 5.35
C TYR A 114 15.33 -14.28 5.20
N ASP A 115 15.53 -12.98 5.48
CA ASP A 115 16.86 -12.41 5.53
C ASP A 115 17.48 -12.42 6.94
N ALA A 116 18.77 -12.16 7.01
CA ALA A 116 19.52 -12.19 8.26
C ALA A 116 19.01 -11.19 9.31
N THR A 117 18.36 -10.10 8.89
CA THR A 117 17.89 -9.03 9.80
C THR A 117 16.73 -9.49 10.68
N VAL A 118 15.94 -10.46 10.23
CA VAL A 118 14.77 -10.99 10.94
C VAL A 118 15.00 -12.38 11.56
N GLU A 119 16.25 -12.87 11.56
CA GLU A 119 16.60 -14.23 12.03
C GLU A 119 16.14 -14.52 13.46
N GLU A 120 16.23 -13.54 14.37
CA GLU A 120 15.80 -13.68 15.75
C GLU A 120 14.29 -13.92 15.87
N VAL A 121 13.50 -13.20 15.09
CA VAL A 121 12.03 -13.38 15.01
C VAL A 121 11.71 -14.78 14.47
N VAL A 122 12.39 -15.17 13.39
CA VAL A 122 12.20 -16.50 12.77
C VAL A 122 12.54 -17.61 13.75
N ARG A 123 13.63 -17.49 14.51
CA ARG A 123 14.03 -18.47 15.53
C ARG A 123 12.95 -18.69 16.59
N LYS A 124 12.22 -17.64 16.98
CA LYS A 124 11.15 -17.72 17.98
C LYS A 124 9.85 -18.33 17.43
N ILE A 125 9.48 -18.02 16.19
CA ILE A 125 8.23 -18.51 15.61
C ILE A 125 8.36 -19.93 15.02
N ARG A 126 9.56 -20.34 14.59
CA ARG A 126 9.83 -21.64 13.93
C ARG A 126 9.27 -22.85 14.67
N PRO A 127 9.41 -23.01 16.00
CA PRO A 127 8.85 -24.16 16.72
C PRO A 127 7.33 -24.29 16.63
N ARG A 128 6.64 -23.21 16.28
CA ARG A 128 5.18 -23.14 16.14
C ARG A 128 4.70 -23.47 14.72
N LEU A 129 5.62 -23.68 13.78
CA LEU A 129 5.34 -23.85 12.34
C LEU A 129 5.77 -25.26 11.86
N PRO A 130 5.17 -26.35 12.39
CA PRO A 130 5.59 -27.71 12.05
C PRO A 130 5.32 -28.09 10.59
N ASN A 131 4.44 -27.37 9.90
CA ASN A 131 4.11 -27.58 8.49
C ASN A 131 5.14 -26.99 7.53
N VAL A 132 5.93 -26.01 7.97
CA VAL A 132 7.05 -25.46 7.19
C VAL A 132 8.20 -26.45 7.20
N LYS A 133 8.47 -27.06 6.04
CA LYS A 133 9.52 -28.09 5.88
C LYS A 133 10.81 -27.51 5.35
N LEU A 134 10.73 -26.40 4.63
CA LEU A 134 11.86 -25.79 3.95
C LEU A 134 12.10 -24.39 4.51
N TRP A 135 13.26 -24.23 5.17
CA TRP A 135 13.69 -22.95 5.74
C TRP A 135 14.87 -22.43 4.91
N LEU A 136 14.73 -21.24 4.37
CA LEU A 136 15.64 -20.62 3.40
C LEU A 136 16.11 -19.27 3.95
N ARG A 137 17.41 -19.07 4.04
CA ARG A 137 18.01 -17.85 4.56
C ARG A 137 18.82 -17.16 3.47
N VAL A 138 18.62 -15.84 3.33
CA VAL A 138 19.37 -14.97 2.43
C VAL A 138 20.11 -13.88 3.21
N GLY A 139 21.22 -13.42 2.68
CA GLY A 139 22.00 -12.31 3.24
C GLY A 139 22.78 -12.62 4.50
N GLY A 140 23.92 -11.92 4.66
CA GLY A 140 24.77 -11.98 5.84
C GLY A 140 25.63 -13.26 5.94
N PRO A 141 26.52 -13.33 6.95
CA PRO A 141 27.37 -14.49 7.17
C PRO A 141 26.54 -15.72 7.50
N ALA A 142 27.02 -16.90 7.09
CA ALA A 142 26.35 -18.17 7.37
C ALA A 142 26.05 -18.33 8.87
N PRO A 143 24.87 -18.87 9.23
CA PRO A 143 24.49 -19.05 10.63
C PRO A 143 25.49 -19.96 11.33
N ALA A 144 25.80 -19.66 12.59
CA ALA A 144 26.76 -20.42 13.39
C ALA A 144 26.33 -21.89 13.58
N ASN A 145 25.02 -22.16 13.56
CA ASN A 145 24.43 -23.50 13.66
C ASN A 145 24.06 -24.02 12.27
N LYS A 146 24.95 -24.79 11.66
CA LYS A 146 24.67 -25.51 10.41
C LYS A 146 23.54 -26.52 10.65
N GLY A 147 22.37 -26.33 10.11
CA GLY A 147 21.29 -27.31 10.12
C GLY A 147 19.88 -26.70 10.27
N ASP A 148 19.77 -25.43 10.65
CA ASP A 148 18.48 -24.82 10.89
C ASP A 148 17.83 -24.20 9.64
N ALA A 149 18.63 -23.76 8.66
CA ALA A 149 18.16 -23.24 7.39
C ALA A 149 19.17 -23.52 6.27
N ILE A 150 18.66 -23.59 5.04
CA ILE A 150 19.48 -23.64 3.83
C ILE A 150 19.99 -22.22 3.56
N ASP A 151 21.30 -22.08 3.43
CA ASP A 151 21.96 -20.84 3.00
C ASP A 151 21.77 -20.70 1.49
N VAL A 152 20.87 -19.79 1.09
CA VAL A 152 20.56 -19.55 -0.32
C VAL A 152 21.75 -18.92 -1.04
N ASP A 153 22.51 -18.04 -0.37
CA ASP A 153 23.67 -17.36 -0.98
C ASP A 153 24.76 -18.37 -1.38
N ALA A 154 24.94 -19.42 -0.57
CA ALA A 154 25.86 -20.51 -0.91
C ALA A 154 25.40 -21.28 -2.17
N LEU A 155 24.10 -21.46 -2.37
CA LEU A 155 23.55 -22.08 -3.58
C LEU A 155 23.66 -21.13 -4.80
N VAL A 156 23.40 -19.84 -4.59
CA VAL A 156 23.48 -18.81 -5.64
C VAL A 156 24.90 -18.73 -6.24
N ALA A 157 25.94 -18.93 -5.42
CA ALA A 157 27.34 -18.87 -5.88
C ALA A 157 27.66 -19.85 -7.03
N GLY A 158 26.99 -21.00 -7.09
CA GLY A 158 27.16 -22.01 -8.15
C GLY A 158 25.99 -22.14 -9.12
N ALA A 159 24.97 -21.30 -9.00
CA ALA A 159 23.75 -21.42 -9.77
C ALA A 159 23.88 -20.85 -11.20
N ALA A 160 23.08 -21.40 -12.14
CA ALA A 160 23.04 -20.95 -13.51
C ALA A 160 22.42 -19.53 -13.65
N GLU A 161 22.93 -18.74 -14.61
CA GLU A 161 22.42 -17.40 -14.95
C GLU A 161 21.34 -17.44 -16.04
N THR A 162 21.13 -18.58 -16.68
CA THR A 162 20.12 -18.76 -17.72
C THR A 162 18.70 -18.68 -17.14
N GLU A 163 17.73 -18.32 -17.98
CA GLU A 163 16.32 -18.32 -17.57
C GLU A 163 15.92 -19.66 -16.95
N PRO A 164 15.34 -19.68 -15.73
CA PRO A 164 14.83 -20.89 -15.14
C PRO A 164 13.61 -21.40 -15.91
N PRO A 165 13.19 -22.67 -15.73
CA PRO A 165 11.88 -23.10 -16.18
C PRO A 165 10.80 -22.19 -15.58
N LEU A 166 10.07 -21.48 -16.45
CA LEU A 166 9.01 -20.58 -15.99
C LEU A 166 7.82 -21.39 -15.47
N GLY A 167 7.41 -21.09 -14.25
CA GLY A 167 6.15 -21.56 -13.68
C GLY A 167 5.19 -20.39 -13.50
N GLY A 168 3.89 -20.66 -13.47
CA GLY A 168 2.86 -19.65 -13.23
C GLY A 168 2.62 -18.71 -14.40
N HIS A 169 1.38 -18.63 -14.85
CA HIS A 169 0.95 -17.87 -16.02
C HIS A 169 -0.46 -17.33 -15.83
N GLY A 170 -0.74 -16.15 -16.33
CA GLY A 170 -2.09 -15.63 -16.43
C GLY A 170 -2.85 -15.68 -15.09
N ASP A 171 -3.80 -16.59 -14.97
CA ASP A 171 -4.67 -16.69 -13.79
C ASP A 171 -4.08 -17.54 -12.64
N ASP A 172 -2.88 -18.10 -12.82
CA ASP A 172 -2.18 -18.76 -11.70
C ASP A 172 -1.90 -17.77 -10.58
N LEU A 173 -2.01 -18.23 -9.34
CA LEU A 173 -1.79 -17.38 -8.16
C LEU A 173 -0.32 -16.95 -8.07
N LEU A 174 -0.10 -15.64 -8.02
CA LEU A 174 1.21 -15.02 -7.87
C LEU A 174 1.57 -14.83 -6.40
N ALA A 175 0.65 -14.25 -5.63
CA ALA A 175 0.93 -13.85 -4.28
C ALA A 175 -0.32 -13.75 -3.40
N LEU A 176 -0.06 -13.80 -2.08
CA LEU A 176 -0.97 -13.46 -1.01
C LEU A 176 -0.47 -12.14 -0.39
N PHE A 177 -1.27 -11.08 -0.54
CA PHE A 177 -1.01 -9.79 0.10
C PHE A 177 -1.97 -9.59 1.26
N TYR A 178 -1.42 -9.27 2.41
CA TYR A 178 -2.22 -9.21 3.62
C TYR A 178 -2.67 -7.79 3.92
N THR A 179 -3.94 -7.66 4.29
CA THR A 179 -4.54 -6.40 4.76
C THR A 179 -4.90 -6.51 6.23
N SER A 180 -4.76 -5.41 6.97
CA SER A 180 -5.21 -5.33 8.37
C SER A 180 -6.73 -5.50 8.42
N GLY A 181 -7.18 -6.67 8.86
CA GLY A 181 -8.60 -6.89 9.15
C GLY A 181 -8.98 -6.13 10.43
N THR A 182 -10.15 -5.51 10.44
CA THR A 182 -10.68 -4.79 11.62
C THR A 182 -11.01 -5.71 12.79
N THR A 183 -11.05 -7.04 12.61
CA THR A 183 -11.61 -7.99 13.57
C THR A 183 -10.82 -9.29 13.76
N GLY A 184 -9.50 -9.33 13.48
CA GLY A 184 -8.75 -10.59 13.66
C GLY A 184 -7.47 -10.67 12.83
N LEU A 185 -7.12 -11.88 12.38
CA LEU A 185 -5.97 -12.10 11.50
C LEU A 185 -6.08 -11.28 10.22
N PRO A 186 -4.94 -10.79 9.70
CA PRO A 186 -4.89 -10.15 8.39
C PRO A 186 -5.53 -11.03 7.31
N LYS A 187 -6.32 -10.41 6.42
CA LYS A 187 -6.92 -11.12 5.29
C LYS A 187 -5.86 -11.33 4.21
N ALA A 188 -5.75 -12.55 3.69
CA ALA A 188 -4.87 -12.88 2.58
C ALA A 188 -5.57 -12.62 1.25
N VAL A 189 -5.25 -11.52 0.60
CA VAL A 189 -5.77 -11.11 -0.71
C VAL A 189 -5.02 -11.85 -1.81
N MET A 190 -5.73 -12.61 -2.64
CA MET A 190 -5.16 -13.43 -3.72
C MET A 190 -5.01 -12.63 -5.01
N HIS A 191 -3.77 -12.45 -5.48
CA HIS A 191 -3.48 -11.86 -6.78
C HIS A 191 -2.82 -12.88 -7.72
N THR A 192 -3.28 -12.89 -8.97
CA THR A 192 -2.72 -13.71 -10.06
C THR A 192 -1.60 -12.97 -10.77
N HIS A 193 -0.86 -13.68 -11.63
CA HIS A 193 0.08 -13.05 -12.55
C HIS A 193 -0.62 -12.00 -13.42
N PHE A 194 -1.83 -12.29 -13.90
CA PHE A 194 -2.60 -11.39 -14.75
C PHE A 194 -3.06 -10.12 -14.02
N SER A 195 -3.66 -10.25 -12.83
CA SER A 195 -4.12 -9.08 -12.07
C SER A 195 -2.97 -8.17 -11.64
N SER A 196 -1.81 -8.76 -11.34
CA SER A 196 -0.60 -8.00 -11.00
C SER A 196 0.01 -7.29 -12.21
N LEU A 197 -0.03 -7.92 -13.42
CA LEU A 197 0.38 -7.25 -14.66
C LEU A 197 -0.53 -6.07 -15.00
N ALA A 198 -1.85 -6.21 -14.81
CA ALA A 198 -2.79 -5.11 -14.99
C ALA A 198 -2.51 -3.94 -14.02
N THR A 199 -2.10 -4.27 -12.79
CA THR A 199 -1.67 -3.27 -11.79
C THR A 199 -0.39 -2.56 -12.25
N ALA A 200 0.59 -3.29 -12.77
CA ALA A 200 1.89 -2.74 -13.21
C ALA A 200 1.80 -1.75 -14.38
N GLN A 201 0.69 -1.70 -15.11
CA GLN A 201 0.51 -0.82 -16.27
C GLN A 201 0.20 0.64 -15.92
N ILE A 202 0.12 1.03 -14.64
CA ILE A 202 -0.28 2.38 -14.23
C ILE A 202 0.60 3.48 -14.84
N TRP A 203 1.90 3.26 -14.94
CA TRP A 203 2.83 4.27 -15.49
C TRP A 203 2.66 4.53 -16.98
N LEU A 204 1.89 3.72 -17.69
CA LEU A 204 1.52 4.03 -19.07
C LEU A 204 0.58 5.24 -19.13
N ASP A 205 -0.18 5.50 -18.06
CA ASP A 205 -1.10 6.63 -17.99
C ASP A 205 -0.41 7.95 -17.58
N VAL A 206 0.76 7.86 -16.92
CA VAL A 206 1.53 9.04 -16.44
C VAL A 206 2.44 9.61 -17.52
N GLY A 207 2.78 8.82 -18.52
CA GLY A 207 3.84 9.13 -19.46
C GLY A 207 5.22 8.72 -18.91
N ARG A 208 6.05 8.23 -19.77
CA ARG A 208 7.43 7.81 -19.48
C ARG A 208 8.35 8.22 -20.60
N ASP A 209 9.56 8.56 -20.27
CA ASP A 209 10.68 8.55 -21.21
C ASP A 209 11.68 7.45 -20.81
N GLN A 210 12.68 7.24 -21.67
CA GLN A 210 13.67 6.20 -21.41
C GLN A 210 14.55 6.49 -20.20
N ASP A 211 14.60 7.75 -19.73
CA ASP A 211 15.46 8.19 -18.64
C ASP A 211 14.70 8.34 -17.32
N SER A 212 13.43 7.89 -17.26
CA SER A 212 12.63 7.96 -16.03
C SER A 212 13.26 7.15 -14.90
N VAL A 213 13.35 7.78 -13.73
CA VAL A 213 13.91 7.20 -12.50
C VAL A 213 12.82 7.18 -11.44
N MET A 214 12.46 5.98 -11.00
CA MET A 214 11.44 5.77 -9.96
C MET A 214 12.08 5.65 -8.59
N GLY A 215 11.65 6.48 -7.65
CA GLY A 215 11.93 6.32 -6.22
C GLY A 215 10.73 5.76 -5.49
N THR A 216 10.93 4.74 -4.66
CA THR A 216 9.84 4.14 -3.89
C THR A 216 10.30 3.58 -2.56
N GLY A 217 9.39 3.61 -1.57
CA GLY A 217 9.60 3.15 -0.21
C GLY A 217 9.07 1.73 0.04
N ALA A 218 7.88 1.60 0.55
CA ALA A 218 7.29 0.39 1.13
C ALA A 218 7.10 -0.79 0.16
N ILE A 219 8.16 -1.55 -0.14
CA ILE A 219 8.09 -2.73 -1.03
C ILE A 219 8.15 -4.06 -0.28
N ILE A 220 8.48 -4.05 1.00
CA ILE A 220 8.82 -5.25 1.76
C ILE A 220 7.61 -6.11 2.15
N TRP A 221 6.40 -5.55 2.13
CA TRP A 221 5.18 -6.26 2.48
C TRP A 221 3.94 -5.70 1.78
N GLY A 222 2.83 -6.45 1.85
CA GLY A 222 1.56 -6.06 1.23
C GLY A 222 1.66 -5.95 -0.30
N ILE A 223 0.78 -5.15 -0.89
CA ILE A 223 0.70 -4.92 -2.34
C ILE A 223 1.86 -4.04 -2.87
N GLY A 224 2.75 -3.55 -2.00
CA GLY A 224 3.81 -2.62 -2.37
C GLY A 224 4.69 -3.09 -3.52
N PHE A 225 5.07 -4.37 -3.54
CA PHE A 225 5.91 -4.88 -4.63
C PHE A 225 5.24 -4.78 -6.00
N PRO A 226 4.07 -5.39 -6.27
CA PRO A 226 3.43 -5.29 -7.58
C PRO A 226 2.89 -3.89 -7.91
N ALA A 227 2.65 -3.06 -6.90
CA ALA A 227 2.13 -1.71 -7.09
C ALA A 227 3.22 -0.63 -7.29
N LEU A 228 4.45 -0.87 -6.84
CA LEU A 228 5.54 0.11 -6.90
C LEU A 228 6.71 -0.38 -7.79
N VAL A 229 7.25 -1.57 -7.50
CA VAL A 229 8.37 -2.14 -8.26
C VAL A 229 7.91 -2.60 -9.65
N GLY A 230 6.79 -3.30 -9.71
CA GLY A 230 6.23 -3.81 -10.95
C GLY A 230 6.00 -2.73 -12.00
N PRO A 231 5.31 -1.63 -11.68
CA PRO A 231 5.12 -0.52 -12.61
C PRO A 231 6.42 0.10 -13.12
N ALA A 232 7.42 0.30 -12.25
CA ALA A 232 8.72 0.85 -12.66
C ALA A 232 9.40 -0.06 -13.67
N PHE A 233 9.50 -1.35 -13.39
CA PHE A 233 10.13 -2.31 -14.31
C PHE A 233 9.28 -2.55 -15.57
N TYR A 234 7.94 -2.62 -15.46
CA TYR A 234 7.07 -2.73 -16.64
C TYR A 234 7.29 -1.58 -17.62
N ALA A 235 7.46 -0.37 -17.09
CA ALA A 235 7.76 0.83 -17.87
C ALA A 235 9.21 0.91 -18.34
N GLY A 236 10.11 0.03 -17.89
CA GLY A 236 11.54 0.07 -18.23
C GLY A 236 12.28 1.23 -17.56
N MET A 237 11.82 1.70 -16.40
CA MET A 237 12.45 2.76 -15.62
C MET A 237 13.65 2.24 -14.81
N LYS A 238 14.54 3.12 -14.38
CA LYS A 238 15.48 2.84 -13.30
C LYS A 238 14.72 2.88 -11.97
N LEU A 239 14.86 1.86 -11.14
CA LEU A 239 14.32 1.84 -9.78
C LEU A 239 15.41 2.23 -8.77
N VAL A 240 15.10 3.15 -7.86
CA VAL A 240 15.95 3.49 -6.72
C VAL A 240 15.35 2.87 -5.47
N LEU A 241 16.08 1.93 -4.89
CA LEU A 241 15.74 1.30 -3.62
C LEU A 241 16.64 1.82 -2.51
N GLU A 242 16.03 2.13 -1.40
CA GLU A 242 16.68 2.51 -0.15
C GLU A 242 16.16 1.61 0.97
N GLN A 243 16.97 1.45 2.01
CA GLN A 243 16.52 0.76 3.22
C GLN A 243 15.54 1.62 4.01
N ASP A 244 15.71 2.91 3.96
CA ASP A 244 14.84 3.91 4.58
C ASP A 244 14.42 4.97 3.56
N TRP A 245 13.13 5.23 3.46
CA TRP A 245 12.52 6.30 2.66
C TRP A 245 11.89 7.39 3.52
N GLY A 246 12.36 7.59 4.74
CA GLY A 246 11.92 8.72 5.57
C GLY A 246 12.19 10.08 4.90
N PRO A 247 11.49 11.15 5.33
CA PRO A 247 11.59 12.48 4.70
C PRO A 247 13.01 12.99 4.56
N SER A 248 13.86 12.88 5.59
CA SER A 248 15.25 13.36 5.54
C SER A 248 16.10 12.56 4.55
N ASN A 249 15.87 11.24 4.41
CA ASN A 249 16.59 10.46 3.40
C ASN A 249 16.09 10.77 1.99
N PHE A 250 14.79 10.97 1.80
CA PHE A 250 14.20 11.41 0.54
C PHE A 250 14.89 12.67 0.00
N LEU A 251 15.13 13.67 0.85
CA LEU A 251 15.79 14.92 0.48
C LEU A 251 17.25 14.74 0.01
N ARG A 252 17.92 13.65 0.41
CA ARG A 252 19.27 13.28 -0.05
C ARG A 252 19.26 12.44 -1.30
N VAL A 253 18.31 11.51 -1.39
CA VAL A 253 18.23 10.50 -2.47
C VAL A 253 17.74 11.13 -3.78
N VAL A 254 16.72 11.99 -3.72
CA VAL A 254 16.14 12.60 -4.93
C VAL A 254 17.20 13.36 -5.75
N PRO A 255 17.99 14.27 -5.20
CA PRO A 255 19.05 14.95 -5.97
C PRO A 255 20.21 14.03 -6.36
N ARG A 256 20.61 13.09 -5.47
CA ARG A 256 21.71 12.16 -5.75
C ARG A 256 21.42 11.28 -6.97
N GLU A 257 20.24 10.68 -7.00
CA GLU A 257 19.81 9.73 -8.05
C GLU A 257 19.08 10.40 -9.21
N ARG A 258 18.80 11.72 -9.09
CA ARG A 258 17.99 12.49 -10.04
C ARG A 258 16.62 11.82 -10.26
N VAL A 259 15.96 11.48 -9.15
CA VAL A 259 14.64 10.82 -9.18
C VAL A 259 13.64 11.73 -9.89
N THR A 260 12.92 11.17 -10.86
CA THR A 260 11.92 11.90 -11.66
C THR A 260 10.50 11.57 -11.26
N HIS A 261 10.26 10.35 -10.78
CA HIS A 261 8.93 9.82 -10.45
C HIS A 261 8.92 9.27 -9.03
N VAL A 262 7.90 9.59 -8.27
CA VAL A 262 7.67 9.02 -6.93
C VAL A 262 6.22 8.58 -6.77
N SER A 263 6.01 7.47 -6.05
CA SER A 263 4.69 7.04 -5.60
C SER A 263 4.72 6.90 -4.08
N LEU A 264 3.98 7.76 -3.40
CA LEU A 264 4.01 7.92 -1.94
C LEU A 264 2.60 8.18 -1.41
N ILE A 265 2.46 8.16 -0.10
CA ILE A 265 1.21 8.54 0.57
C ILE A 265 1.19 10.04 0.87
N PRO A 266 0.02 10.70 0.91
CA PRO A 266 -0.10 12.12 1.25
C PRO A 266 0.55 12.52 2.58
N SER A 267 0.42 11.71 3.63
CA SER A 267 1.03 11.97 4.94
C SER A 267 2.55 12.07 4.89
N PHE A 268 3.22 11.35 3.96
CA PHE A 268 4.65 11.50 3.73
C PHE A 268 5.02 12.93 3.31
N PHE A 269 4.29 13.49 2.34
CA PHE A 269 4.51 14.88 1.90
C PHE A 269 4.12 15.90 2.97
N SER A 270 3.12 15.60 3.79
CA SER A 270 2.78 16.43 4.94
C SER A 270 3.95 16.52 5.92
N ALA A 271 4.59 15.40 6.25
CA ALA A 271 5.78 15.33 7.09
C ALA A 271 6.99 16.03 6.44
N LEU A 272 7.23 15.74 5.15
CA LEU A 272 8.33 16.36 4.38
C LEU A 272 8.24 17.89 4.40
N LEU A 273 7.07 18.44 4.07
CA LEU A 273 6.83 19.89 4.03
C LEU A 273 6.59 20.51 5.42
N GLY A 274 6.57 19.72 6.47
CA GLY A 274 6.49 20.17 7.87
C GLY A 274 7.82 20.52 8.49
N SER A 275 8.95 20.12 7.87
CA SER A 275 10.31 20.45 8.32
C SER A 275 10.92 21.51 7.40
N ASP A 276 11.82 22.35 7.90
CA ASP A 276 12.51 23.38 7.10
C ASP A 276 13.57 22.78 6.15
N GLU A 277 13.96 21.54 6.36
CA GLU A 277 15.01 20.85 5.58
C GLU A 277 14.69 20.81 4.07
N HIS A 278 13.38 20.68 3.73
CA HIS A 278 12.97 20.60 2.33
C HIS A 278 13.26 21.87 1.51
N GLU A 279 13.39 23.05 2.16
CA GLU A 279 13.57 24.33 1.46
C GLU A 279 14.91 24.39 0.71
N SER A 280 15.96 23.82 1.30
CA SER A 280 17.32 23.83 0.74
C SER A 280 17.61 22.68 -0.24
N ALA A 281 16.78 21.65 -0.29
CA ALA A 281 17.02 20.49 -1.13
C ALA A 281 16.68 20.74 -2.61
N ASP A 282 17.55 20.28 -3.51
CA ASP A 282 17.28 20.30 -4.96
C ASP A 282 16.34 19.16 -5.36
N LEU A 283 15.07 19.45 -5.49
CA LEU A 283 14.03 18.51 -5.93
C LEU A 283 13.60 18.75 -7.38
N SER A 284 14.36 19.54 -8.16
CA SER A 284 14.01 19.97 -9.51
C SER A 284 13.94 18.82 -10.53
N SER A 285 14.52 17.66 -10.21
CA SER A 285 14.42 16.47 -11.06
C SER A 285 13.03 15.80 -11.02
N LEU A 286 12.21 16.06 -10.00
CA LEU A 286 10.87 15.49 -9.88
C LEU A 286 9.94 16.07 -10.96
N THR A 287 9.44 15.19 -11.82
CA THR A 287 8.48 15.52 -12.89
C THR A 287 7.10 14.92 -12.65
N SER A 288 7.01 13.86 -11.84
CA SER A 288 5.75 13.16 -11.55
C SER A 288 5.67 12.70 -10.11
N ILE A 289 4.59 13.07 -9.44
CA ILE A 289 4.28 12.70 -8.05
C ILE A 289 2.92 12.01 -8.05
N VAL A 290 2.89 10.72 -7.69
CA VAL A 290 1.68 9.92 -7.61
C VAL A 290 1.34 9.71 -6.14
N LEU A 291 0.16 10.14 -5.72
CA LEU A 291 -0.30 10.10 -4.34
C LEU A 291 -1.59 9.28 -4.20
N GLY A 292 -1.66 8.46 -3.18
CA GLY A 292 -2.86 7.69 -2.88
C GLY A 292 -2.72 6.82 -1.64
N GLY A 293 -3.71 5.96 -1.41
CA GLY A 293 -3.80 5.17 -0.16
C GLY A 293 -4.37 5.95 1.01
N GLU A 294 -4.38 7.29 0.92
CA GLU A 294 -4.97 8.26 1.85
C GLU A 294 -5.61 9.40 1.05
N PRO A 295 -6.52 10.19 1.63
CA PRO A 295 -7.04 11.39 0.98
C PRO A 295 -5.96 12.43 0.74
N LEU A 296 -5.87 12.94 -0.50
CA LEU A 296 -5.04 14.10 -0.81
C LEU A 296 -5.85 15.37 -0.54
N LEU A 297 -5.55 16.02 0.57
CA LEU A 297 -6.26 17.23 0.98
C LEU A 297 -5.86 18.44 0.11
N PRO A 298 -6.81 19.37 -0.19
CA PRO A 298 -6.55 20.55 -1.00
C PRO A 298 -5.37 21.39 -0.52
N SER A 299 -5.29 21.64 0.79
CA SER A 299 -4.22 22.41 1.41
C SER A 299 -2.82 21.79 1.22
N LEU A 300 -2.73 20.48 1.34
CA LEU A 300 -1.48 19.76 1.09
C LEU A 300 -1.08 19.81 -0.39
N ARG A 301 -2.06 19.59 -1.29
CA ARG A 301 -1.82 19.70 -2.73
C ARG A 301 -1.24 21.08 -3.11
N GLU A 302 -1.85 22.16 -2.63
CA GLU A 302 -1.37 23.53 -2.88
C GLU A 302 0.06 23.75 -2.38
N ARG A 303 0.40 23.22 -1.22
CA ARG A 303 1.77 23.28 -0.67
C ARG A 303 2.75 22.51 -1.56
N ILE A 304 2.38 21.32 -2.05
CA ILE A 304 3.22 20.54 -2.97
C ILE A 304 3.42 21.32 -4.28
N MET A 305 2.34 21.84 -4.90
CA MET A 305 2.41 22.63 -6.14
C MET A 305 3.30 23.87 -5.97
N LYS A 306 3.21 24.56 -4.84
CA LYS A 306 4.04 25.72 -4.56
C LYS A 306 5.53 25.35 -4.44
N ARG A 307 5.83 24.20 -3.81
CA ARG A 307 7.21 23.74 -3.61
C ARG A 307 7.82 23.11 -4.86
N LEU A 308 7.02 22.44 -5.66
CA LEU A 308 7.41 21.65 -6.83
C LEU A 308 6.60 22.04 -8.07
N PRO A 309 6.74 23.30 -8.55
CA PRO A 309 5.89 23.81 -9.64
C PRO A 309 6.12 23.14 -10.99
N GLY A 310 7.22 22.38 -11.15
CA GLY A 310 7.54 21.63 -12.36
C GLY A 310 7.05 20.17 -12.36
N ALA A 311 6.51 19.69 -11.25
CA ALA A 311 6.07 18.31 -11.11
C ALA A 311 4.57 18.17 -11.36
N ALA A 312 4.17 17.23 -12.21
CA ALA A 312 2.77 16.83 -12.37
C ALA A 312 2.33 16.02 -11.14
N ILE A 313 1.19 16.37 -10.57
CA ILE A 313 0.63 15.70 -9.40
C ILE A 313 -0.53 14.82 -9.85
N TYR A 314 -0.48 13.56 -9.46
CA TYR A 314 -1.53 12.59 -9.74
C TYR A 314 -2.09 12.04 -8.43
N SER A 315 -3.39 11.80 -8.41
CA SER A 315 -4.05 11.02 -7.37
C SER A 315 -4.52 9.68 -7.92
N TYR A 316 -4.49 8.66 -7.09
CA TYR A 316 -5.10 7.37 -7.43
C TYR A 316 -6.01 6.87 -6.30
N TYR A 317 -6.97 6.05 -6.69
CA TYR A 317 -7.80 5.31 -5.77
C TYR A 317 -7.80 3.83 -6.12
N GLY A 318 -7.71 3.04 -5.08
CA GLY A 318 -7.77 1.60 -5.10
C GLY A 318 -7.49 1.04 -3.71
N GLN A 319 -7.67 -0.25 -3.58
CA GLN A 319 -7.41 -1.01 -2.36
C GLN A 319 -6.49 -2.18 -2.72
N THR A 320 -5.98 -2.91 -1.74
CA THR A 320 -5.20 -4.12 -2.02
C THR A 320 -5.98 -5.09 -2.91
N GLU A 321 -7.29 -5.16 -2.73
CA GLU A 321 -8.21 -6.00 -3.50
C GLU A 321 -8.45 -5.53 -4.94
N ALA A 322 -8.25 -4.24 -5.23
CA ALA A 322 -8.42 -3.63 -6.55
C ALA A 322 -7.46 -2.43 -6.70
N PRO A 323 -6.15 -2.67 -6.88
CA PRO A 323 -5.13 -1.61 -6.87
C PRO A 323 -5.28 -0.67 -8.07
N TYR A 324 -5.03 0.62 -7.87
CA TYR A 324 -4.98 1.62 -8.95
C TYR A 324 -6.18 1.58 -9.92
N THR A 325 -7.40 1.44 -9.42
CA THR A 325 -8.59 1.37 -10.28
C THR A 325 -8.95 2.73 -10.88
N CYS A 326 -8.83 3.81 -10.11
CA CYS A 326 -8.97 5.19 -10.60
C CYS A 326 -7.65 5.92 -10.57
N PHE A 327 -7.52 6.88 -11.48
CA PHE A 327 -6.32 7.69 -11.64
C PHE A 327 -6.65 9.03 -12.28
N GLY A 328 -6.01 10.11 -11.84
CA GLY A 328 -6.23 11.42 -12.43
C GLY A 328 -5.20 12.45 -12.03
N ARG A 329 -4.94 13.37 -12.96
CA ARG A 329 -4.04 14.50 -12.77
C ARG A 329 -4.69 15.57 -11.91
N GLN A 330 -3.95 16.18 -10.99
CA GLN A 330 -4.47 17.08 -9.95
C GLN A 330 -4.07 18.55 -10.13
N ASP A 331 -3.12 18.84 -11.00
CA ASP A 331 -2.48 20.16 -11.11
C ASP A 331 -2.81 20.92 -12.40
N ASP A 332 -3.60 20.34 -13.32
CA ASP A 332 -3.88 20.91 -14.64
C ASP A 332 -5.30 21.51 -14.78
N GLY A 333 -6.09 21.47 -13.72
CA GLY A 333 -7.47 21.97 -13.74
C GLY A 333 -8.45 21.09 -14.54
N SER A 334 -8.05 19.91 -14.99
CA SER A 334 -8.90 19.01 -15.78
C SER A 334 -10.03 18.37 -14.97
N GLN A 335 -9.95 18.43 -13.66
CA GLN A 335 -10.93 17.84 -12.74
C GLN A 335 -11.10 18.65 -11.46
N ASP A 336 -12.17 18.33 -10.72
CA ASP A 336 -12.34 18.82 -9.35
C ASP A 336 -11.20 18.31 -8.48
N ILE A 337 -10.66 19.20 -7.65
CA ILE A 337 -9.58 18.93 -6.70
C ILE A 337 -9.88 17.78 -5.72
N SER A 338 -11.16 17.56 -5.41
CA SER A 338 -11.61 16.47 -4.53
C SER A 338 -11.66 15.10 -5.23
N SER A 339 -11.56 15.08 -6.56
CA SER A 339 -11.63 13.85 -7.33
C SER A 339 -10.30 13.08 -7.32
N VAL A 340 -10.38 11.75 -7.29
CA VAL A 340 -9.26 10.83 -7.50
C VAL A 340 -9.09 10.43 -8.98
N GLY A 341 -9.76 11.13 -9.89
CA GLY A 341 -9.71 10.85 -11.32
C GLY A 341 -10.85 9.95 -11.79
N ARG A 342 -10.59 9.29 -12.93
CA ARG A 342 -11.52 8.36 -13.60
C ARG A 342 -11.01 6.94 -13.53
N ALA A 343 -11.89 5.99 -13.82
CA ALA A 343 -11.48 4.61 -14.04
C ALA A 343 -10.40 4.52 -15.14
N ARG A 344 -9.35 3.76 -14.87
CA ARG A 344 -8.29 3.48 -15.84
C ARG A 344 -8.79 2.61 -16.98
N MET A 345 -8.04 2.59 -18.08
CA MET A 345 -8.30 1.70 -19.21
C MET A 345 -8.44 0.24 -18.73
N ALA A 346 -9.46 -0.45 -19.22
CA ALA A 346 -9.88 -1.79 -18.83
C ALA A 346 -10.45 -1.93 -17.41
N CYS A 347 -10.56 -0.84 -16.62
CA CYS A 347 -11.26 -0.80 -15.34
C CYS A 347 -12.60 -0.06 -15.49
N ALA A 348 -13.52 -0.32 -14.58
CA ALA A 348 -14.75 0.46 -14.48
C ALA A 348 -15.10 0.70 -13.00
N VAL A 349 -15.82 1.79 -12.78
CA VAL A 349 -16.35 2.19 -11.48
C VAL A 349 -17.83 2.52 -11.63
N ARG A 350 -18.61 2.17 -10.64
CA ARG A 350 -19.98 2.63 -10.49
C ARG A 350 -20.26 2.97 -9.03
N ILE A 351 -21.20 3.86 -8.82
CA ILE A 351 -21.76 4.16 -7.49
C ILE A 351 -23.13 3.51 -7.41
N THR A 352 -23.44 2.87 -6.30
CA THR A 352 -24.75 2.25 -6.07
C THR A 352 -25.38 2.76 -4.79
N ASP A 353 -26.71 2.94 -4.85
CA ASP A 353 -27.52 3.20 -3.66
C ASP A 353 -27.64 1.94 -2.76
N PRO A 354 -28.26 2.01 -1.58
CA PRO A 354 -28.47 0.87 -0.71
C PRO A 354 -29.29 -0.28 -1.32
N ASN A 355 -30.05 -0.01 -2.37
CA ASN A 355 -30.84 -1.01 -3.11
C ASN A 355 -30.05 -1.66 -4.25
N GLY A 356 -28.80 -1.22 -4.49
CA GLY A 356 -27.92 -1.70 -5.56
C GLY A 356 -28.17 -1.01 -6.93
N ALA A 357 -29.04 0.00 -7.01
CA ALA A 357 -29.24 0.75 -8.23
C ALA A 357 -28.08 1.72 -8.48
N ARG A 358 -27.65 1.84 -9.75
CA ARG A 358 -26.59 2.80 -10.12
C ARG A 358 -27.09 4.24 -9.97
N VAL A 359 -26.29 5.08 -9.33
CA VAL A 359 -26.56 6.53 -9.15
C VAL A 359 -25.41 7.37 -9.73
N THR A 360 -25.70 8.64 -10.04
CA THR A 360 -24.75 9.64 -10.56
C THR A 360 -25.02 10.95 -9.84
N ASP A 361 -23.95 11.66 -9.47
CA ASP A 361 -23.99 12.90 -8.68
C ASP A 361 -24.66 12.74 -7.29
N GLU A 362 -24.75 11.51 -6.82
CA GLU A 362 -25.29 11.14 -5.51
C GLU A 362 -24.29 10.29 -4.74
N VAL A 363 -24.39 10.33 -3.39
CA VAL A 363 -23.57 9.51 -2.50
C VAL A 363 -24.04 8.06 -2.56
N GLY A 364 -23.11 7.14 -2.73
CA GLY A 364 -23.37 5.71 -2.69
C GLY A 364 -22.12 4.88 -2.49
N GLU A 365 -22.26 3.58 -2.52
CA GLU A 365 -21.17 2.64 -2.35
C GLU A 365 -20.36 2.49 -3.65
N ILE A 366 -19.03 2.60 -3.53
CA ILE A 366 -18.10 2.47 -4.66
C ILE A 366 -17.97 1.00 -5.02
N ASN A 367 -18.25 0.67 -6.26
CA ASN A 367 -18.02 -0.66 -6.82
C ASN A 367 -16.97 -0.57 -7.93
N LEU A 368 -15.98 -1.46 -7.87
CA LEU A 368 -14.83 -1.52 -8.77
C LEU A 368 -14.84 -2.81 -9.59
N THR A 369 -14.46 -2.73 -10.86
CA THR A 369 -14.20 -3.93 -11.67
C THR A 369 -13.05 -3.67 -12.64
N GLY A 370 -12.35 -4.75 -13.02
CA GLY A 370 -11.22 -4.69 -13.94
C GLY A 370 -10.29 -5.88 -13.77
N PRO A 371 -9.31 -5.99 -14.67
CA PRO A 371 -8.34 -7.08 -14.63
C PRO A 371 -7.39 -7.04 -13.41
N ASN A 372 -7.32 -5.91 -12.69
CA ASN A 372 -6.56 -5.68 -11.47
C ASN A 372 -7.25 -6.16 -10.20
N VAL A 373 -8.52 -6.60 -10.29
CA VAL A 373 -9.28 -7.08 -9.13
C VAL A 373 -8.73 -8.43 -8.67
N MET A 374 -8.67 -8.63 -7.37
CA MET A 374 -8.26 -9.88 -6.72
C MET A 374 -9.11 -11.08 -7.14
N SER A 375 -8.58 -12.29 -7.00
CA SER A 375 -9.36 -13.53 -7.15
C SER A 375 -10.22 -13.87 -5.93
N GLY A 376 -9.99 -13.22 -4.79
CA GLY A 376 -10.69 -13.41 -3.53
C GLY A 376 -9.78 -13.41 -2.32
N TYR A 377 -10.34 -13.73 -1.16
CA TYR A 377 -9.59 -13.95 0.07
C TYR A 377 -9.27 -15.44 0.25
N ASP A 378 -8.00 -15.76 0.47
CA ASP A 378 -7.55 -17.14 0.65
C ASP A 378 -8.30 -17.83 1.80
N LYS A 379 -8.87 -19.00 1.53
CA LYS A 379 -9.66 -19.81 2.49
C LYS A 379 -10.85 -19.09 3.15
N GLN A 380 -11.30 -17.98 2.60
CA GLN A 380 -12.44 -17.22 3.12
C GLN A 380 -13.50 -16.99 2.04
N PRO A 381 -14.15 -18.07 1.53
CA PRO A 381 -15.12 -17.96 0.43
C PRO A 381 -16.34 -17.10 0.77
N ASP A 382 -16.81 -17.17 2.01
CA ASP A 382 -17.96 -16.35 2.46
C ASP A 382 -17.62 -14.86 2.42
N LYS A 383 -16.46 -14.46 2.98
CA LYS A 383 -16.01 -13.07 2.92
C LYS A 383 -15.69 -12.62 1.49
N THR A 384 -15.26 -13.53 0.63
CA THR A 384 -15.07 -13.25 -0.79
C THR A 384 -16.40 -12.95 -1.45
N ALA A 385 -17.43 -13.78 -1.21
CA ALA A 385 -18.77 -13.57 -1.74
C ALA A 385 -19.43 -12.28 -1.21
N ASP A 386 -19.08 -11.86 0.01
CA ASP A 386 -19.56 -10.60 0.58
C ASP A 386 -19.08 -9.37 -0.20
N VAL A 387 -17.88 -9.43 -0.80
CA VAL A 387 -17.25 -8.28 -1.47
C VAL A 387 -17.12 -8.44 -2.99
N LEU A 388 -17.15 -9.65 -3.53
CA LEU A 388 -17.15 -9.90 -4.97
C LEU A 388 -18.54 -10.33 -5.42
N ARG A 389 -19.30 -9.41 -6.02
CA ARG A 389 -20.68 -9.60 -6.42
C ARG A 389 -20.84 -9.27 -7.89
N ASP A 390 -21.32 -10.24 -8.70
CA ASP A 390 -21.59 -10.04 -10.13
C ASP A 390 -20.42 -9.44 -10.92
N GLY A 391 -19.19 -9.85 -10.59
CA GLY A 391 -17.97 -9.33 -11.22
C GLY A 391 -17.50 -7.95 -10.71
N TRP A 392 -18.12 -7.42 -9.65
CA TRP A 392 -17.75 -6.16 -9.01
C TRP A 392 -17.19 -6.40 -7.61
N TYR A 393 -16.09 -5.72 -7.31
CA TYR A 393 -15.58 -5.61 -5.96
C TYR A 393 -16.26 -4.44 -5.23
N VAL A 394 -16.81 -4.71 -4.07
CA VAL A 394 -17.57 -3.78 -3.22
C VAL A 394 -16.89 -3.73 -1.86
N GLY A 395 -15.99 -2.77 -1.70
CA GLY A 395 -15.07 -2.72 -0.55
C GLY A 395 -15.56 -1.92 0.66
N GLY A 396 -16.79 -1.38 0.60
CA GLY A 396 -17.37 -0.58 1.69
C GLY A 396 -16.92 0.87 1.73
N ASP A 397 -16.33 1.40 0.66
CA ASP A 397 -16.06 2.83 0.52
C ASP A 397 -17.27 3.55 -0.06
N LEU A 398 -17.54 4.77 0.42
CA LEU A 398 -18.53 5.69 -0.12
C LEU A 398 -17.89 6.70 -1.05
N GLY A 399 -18.63 7.11 -2.08
CA GLY A 399 -18.19 8.12 -3.02
C GLY A 399 -19.31 8.72 -3.83
N ILE A 400 -18.93 9.70 -4.65
CA ILE A 400 -19.79 10.34 -5.66
C ILE A 400 -19.06 10.23 -6.99
N MET A 401 -19.76 9.86 -8.04
CA MET A 401 -19.23 9.90 -9.40
C MET A 401 -20.10 10.84 -10.23
N ASN A 402 -19.47 11.85 -10.82
CA ASN A 402 -20.20 12.80 -11.67
C ASN A 402 -20.49 12.22 -13.06
N ALA A 403 -21.28 12.95 -13.86
CA ALA A 403 -21.67 12.54 -15.21
C ALA A 403 -20.47 12.33 -16.16
N ASP A 404 -19.34 13.00 -15.91
CA ASP A 404 -18.10 12.86 -16.68
C ASP A 404 -17.25 11.67 -16.23
N GLY A 405 -17.67 10.92 -15.19
CA GLY A 405 -16.99 9.74 -14.67
C GLY A 405 -15.86 10.03 -13.67
N TYR A 406 -15.74 11.26 -13.17
CA TYR A 406 -14.81 11.59 -12.10
C TYR A 406 -15.34 11.12 -10.75
N LEU A 407 -14.49 10.38 -10.02
CA LEU A 407 -14.81 9.83 -8.72
C LEU A 407 -14.26 10.72 -7.60
N THR A 408 -15.13 11.11 -6.68
CA THR A 408 -14.76 11.67 -5.37
C THR A 408 -14.98 10.61 -4.32
N VAL A 409 -13.91 10.21 -3.60
CA VAL A 409 -13.97 9.25 -2.51
C VAL A 409 -14.28 10.00 -1.22
N LEU A 410 -15.32 9.58 -0.54
CA LEU A 410 -15.74 10.19 0.73
C LEU A 410 -15.14 9.50 1.94
N GLY A 411 -14.86 8.20 1.88
CA GLY A 411 -14.24 7.40 2.94
C GLY A 411 -14.97 6.09 3.19
N ARG A 412 -14.61 5.40 4.27
CA ARG A 412 -15.23 4.14 4.67
C ARG A 412 -16.66 4.35 5.16
N ARG A 413 -17.58 3.51 4.73
CA ARG A 413 -18.96 3.50 5.22
C ARG A 413 -19.00 3.29 6.74
N GLU A 414 -18.18 2.38 7.26
CA GLU A 414 -18.08 2.08 8.69
C GLU A 414 -17.49 3.21 9.53
N ASP A 415 -16.71 4.11 8.94
CA ASP A 415 -16.11 5.28 9.59
C ASP A 415 -16.96 6.55 9.39
N SER A 416 -17.84 6.54 8.38
CA SER A 416 -18.70 7.69 8.07
C SER A 416 -19.66 7.97 9.22
N ILE A 417 -19.85 9.23 9.55
CA ILE A 417 -20.64 9.67 10.70
C ILE A 417 -21.97 10.21 10.19
N LEU A 418 -23.08 9.61 10.61
CA LEU A 418 -24.42 10.12 10.33
C LEU A 418 -24.89 10.96 11.51
N LYS A 419 -25.09 12.27 11.28
CA LYS A 419 -25.60 13.20 12.28
C LYS A 419 -26.66 14.10 11.67
N ALA A 420 -27.82 14.20 12.31
CA ALA A 420 -28.97 14.98 11.85
C ALA A 420 -29.41 14.60 10.40
N GLY A 421 -29.38 13.31 10.08
CA GLY A 421 -29.73 12.79 8.75
C GLY A 421 -28.72 13.09 7.64
N GLN A 422 -27.54 13.63 7.97
CA GLN A 422 -26.50 13.98 7.00
C GLN A 422 -25.18 13.24 7.31
N TRP A 423 -24.54 12.75 6.25
CA TRP A 423 -23.25 12.06 6.34
C TRP A 423 -22.10 13.06 6.45
N SER A 424 -21.16 12.78 7.35
CA SER A 424 -19.91 13.50 7.51
C SER A 424 -18.73 12.53 7.43
N GLN A 425 -17.63 12.99 6.84
CA GLN A 425 -16.43 12.20 6.73
C GLN A 425 -15.40 12.63 7.77
N PRO A 426 -14.83 11.70 8.53
CA PRO A 426 -13.82 12.00 9.54
C PRO A 426 -12.67 12.86 9.00
N ALA A 427 -12.15 12.55 7.81
CA ALA A 427 -11.03 13.27 7.23
C ALA A 427 -11.27 14.78 7.05
N GLN A 428 -12.49 15.19 6.67
CA GLN A 428 -12.84 16.60 6.53
C GLN A 428 -12.84 17.33 7.88
N LEU A 429 -13.30 16.65 8.92
CA LEU A 429 -13.31 17.22 10.26
C LEU A 429 -11.93 17.21 10.88
N GLU A 430 -11.12 16.20 10.58
CA GLU A 430 -9.71 16.12 10.98
C GLU A 430 -8.89 17.26 10.37
N GLU A 431 -9.13 17.58 9.08
CA GLU A 431 -8.53 18.74 8.43
C GLU A 431 -8.92 20.06 9.12
N ALA A 432 -10.21 20.26 9.34
CA ALA A 432 -10.70 21.45 10.03
C ALA A 432 -10.12 21.60 11.44
N ALA A 433 -9.93 20.47 12.15
CA ALA A 433 -9.31 20.45 13.47
C ALA A 433 -7.80 20.74 13.42
N ALA A 434 -7.09 20.23 12.43
CA ALA A 434 -5.66 20.49 12.23
C ALA A 434 -5.35 21.96 11.90
N GLU A 435 -6.32 22.72 11.36
CA GLU A 435 -6.21 24.17 11.14
C GLU A 435 -6.38 24.99 12.42
N VAL A 436 -6.81 24.40 13.52
CA VAL A 436 -6.89 25.09 14.81
C VAL A 436 -5.48 25.28 15.37
N GLU A 437 -5.15 26.52 15.70
CA GLU A 437 -3.83 26.88 16.25
C GLU A 437 -3.47 26.03 17.47
N GLY A 438 -2.27 25.46 17.45
CA GLY A 438 -1.76 24.59 18.52
C GLY A 438 -2.08 23.10 18.33
N VAL A 439 -2.91 22.71 17.37
CA VAL A 439 -3.20 21.31 17.06
C VAL A 439 -2.09 20.74 16.15
N ALA A 440 -1.44 19.66 16.59
CA ALA A 440 -0.49 18.90 15.79
C ALA A 440 -1.18 17.84 14.95
N GLU A 441 -2.16 17.15 15.53
CA GLU A 441 -2.88 16.05 14.92
C GLU A 441 -4.31 15.97 15.45
N ALA A 442 -5.22 15.44 14.64
CA ALA A 442 -6.61 15.22 15.03
C ALA A 442 -7.10 13.86 14.51
N GLY A 443 -7.94 13.20 15.31
CA GLY A 443 -8.67 12.00 14.92
C GLY A 443 -10.16 12.15 15.24
N VAL A 444 -11.01 11.82 14.27
CA VAL A 444 -12.46 11.99 14.40
C VAL A 444 -13.19 10.68 14.27
N VAL A 445 -14.14 10.44 15.16
CA VAL A 445 -14.97 9.23 15.17
C VAL A 445 -16.43 9.54 15.46
N GLY A 446 -17.32 8.76 14.86
CA GLY A 446 -18.72 8.70 15.26
C GLY A 446 -18.90 7.76 16.46
N VAL A 447 -19.65 8.21 17.46
CA VAL A 447 -20.08 7.42 18.61
C VAL A 447 -21.61 7.31 18.58
N PRO A 448 -22.21 6.12 18.72
CA PRO A 448 -23.66 5.98 18.75
C PRO A 448 -24.32 6.94 19.77
N ALA A 449 -25.36 7.64 19.36
CA ALA A 449 -26.07 8.58 20.24
C ALA A 449 -26.81 7.86 21.38
N HIS A 450 -27.22 6.61 21.11
CA HIS A 450 -27.90 5.75 22.07
C HIS A 450 -27.19 4.39 22.20
N PRO A 451 -26.62 4.03 23.35
CA PRO A 451 -25.90 2.76 23.51
C PRO A 451 -26.80 1.52 23.39
N ASP A 452 -28.12 1.67 23.55
CA ASP A 452 -29.09 0.55 23.60
C ASP A 452 -29.63 0.13 22.21
N GLY A 453 -29.08 0.66 21.10
CA GLY A 453 -29.24 0.08 19.77
C GLY A 453 -30.59 0.26 19.08
N GLN A 454 -31.54 1.04 19.61
CA GLN A 454 -32.83 1.26 18.93
C GLN A 454 -32.78 2.28 17.80
N ASP A 455 -31.74 3.16 17.76
CA ASP A 455 -31.43 4.09 16.66
C ASP A 455 -29.92 4.09 16.38
N ALA A 456 -29.39 2.93 15.96
CA ALA A 456 -27.96 2.75 15.67
C ALA A 456 -27.43 3.60 14.50
N VAL A 457 -28.28 4.43 13.91
CA VAL A 457 -27.99 5.23 12.70
C VAL A 457 -27.48 6.63 13.08
N GLU A 458 -28.04 7.26 14.14
CA GLU A 458 -27.66 8.62 14.57
C GLU A 458 -26.41 8.57 15.46
N GLN A 459 -25.42 9.39 15.14
CA GLN A 459 -24.14 9.41 15.84
C GLN A 459 -23.78 10.80 16.36
N ARG A 460 -22.95 10.84 17.38
CA ARG A 460 -22.29 12.03 17.91
C ARG A 460 -20.85 12.06 17.43
N ILE A 461 -20.34 13.27 17.22
CA ILE A 461 -18.98 13.50 16.72
C ILE A 461 -18.04 13.70 17.90
N LEU A 462 -17.07 12.80 18.05
CA LEU A 462 -15.94 12.94 18.96
C LEU A 462 -14.70 13.31 18.16
N VAL A 463 -14.00 14.37 18.59
CA VAL A 463 -12.72 14.82 18.02
C VAL A 463 -11.64 14.67 19.08
N ALA A 464 -10.63 13.86 18.82
CA ALA A 464 -9.42 13.75 19.64
C ALA A 464 -8.32 14.58 19.00
N VAL A 465 -7.68 15.50 19.76
CA VAL A 465 -6.61 16.37 19.26
C VAL A 465 -5.33 16.17 20.06
N VAL A 466 -4.18 16.22 19.37
CA VAL A 466 -2.85 16.19 19.97
C VAL A 466 -2.24 17.60 19.91
N PRO A 467 -1.73 18.14 21.02
CA PRO A 467 -1.08 19.45 21.02
C PRO A 467 0.25 19.43 20.26
N ARG A 468 0.61 20.54 19.62
CA ARG A 468 1.99 20.75 19.15
C ARG A 468 2.95 20.78 20.33
N ALA A 469 4.19 20.34 20.10
CA ALA A 469 5.22 20.35 21.12
C ALA A 469 5.38 21.75 21.75
N GLY A 470 5.35 21.82 23.09
CA GLY A 470 5.45 23.07 23.83
C GLY A 470 4.15 23.90 23.90
N THR A 471 3.03 23.41 23.38
CA THR A 471 1.71 24.06 23.51
C THR A 471 0.78 23.29 24.42
N SER A 472 -0.22 23.96 24.99
CA SER A 472 -1.36 23.33 25.67
C SER A 472 -2.65 23.69 24.94
N LEU A 473 -3.56 22.74 24.83
CA LEU A 473 -4.87 22.93 24.22
C LEU A 473 -5.96 22.87 25.31
N ASP A 474 -6.94 23.75 25.20
CA ASP A 474 -8.19 23.67 25.92
C ASP A 474 -9.24 23.02 25.00
N ALA A 475 -9.81 21.90 25.43
CA ALA A 475 -10.77 21.12 24.63
C ALA A 475 -12.02 21.93 24.28
N ASP A 476 -12.54 22.74 25.21
CA ASP A 476 -13.72 23.57 24.99
C ASP A 476 -13.42 24.70 24.00
N ALA A 477 -12.26 25.34 24.11
CA ALA A 477 -11.85 26.37 23.15
C ALA A 477 -11.68 25.80 21.71
N VAL A 478 -11.12 24.59 21.57
CA VAL A 478 -11.05 23.89 20.27
C VAL A 478 -12.46 23.59 19.75
N ARG A 479 -13.33 23.07 20.61
CA ARG A 479 -14.73 22.77 20.24
C ARG A 479 -15.48 24.01 19.77
N GLU A 480 -15.35 25.14 20.46
CA GLU A 480 -15.96 26.41 20.07
C GLU A 480 -15.47 26.90 18.70
N ARG A 481 -14.16 26.83 18.44
CA ARG A 481 -13.56 27.22 17.14
C ARG A 481 -14.09 26.36 16.00
N LEU A 482 -14.19 25.04 16.20
CA LEU A 482 -14.75 24.11 15.22
C LEU A 482 -16.25 24.35 15.01
N THR A 483 -16.99 24.56 16.07
CA THR A 483 -18.44 24.84 16.02
C THR A 483 -18.76 26.12 15.22
N ALA A 484 -17.91 27.14 15.33
CA ALA A 484 -18.07 28.41 14.59
C ALA A 484 -17.83 28.28 13.07
N ARG A 485 -17.02 27.28 12.67
CA ARG A 485 -16.59 27.11 11.25
C ARG A 485 -17.38 26.04 10.50
N LEU A 486 -17.89 25.03 11.24
CA LEU A 486 -18.49 23.85 10.64
C LEU A 486 -20.03 23.94 10.58
N PRO A 487 -20.66 23.37 9.53
CA PRO A 487 -22.10 23.24 9.48
C PRO A 487 -22.64 22.36 10.61
N ALA A 488 -23.92 22.52 10.95
CA ALA A 488 -24.51 21.93 12.15
C ALA A 488 -24.28 20.41 12.30
N HIS A 489 -24.40 19.66 11.22
CA HIS A 489 -24.21 18.20 11.20
C HIS A 489 -22.74 17.75 11.36
N GLN A 490 -21.78 18.66 11.21
CA GLN A 490 -20.34 18.40 11.37
C GLN A 490 -19.76 18.93 12.68
N ARG A 491 -20.56 19.63 13.49
CA ARG A 491 -20.09 20.20 14.74
C ARG A 491 -19.76 19.12 15.78
N PRO A 492 -18.57 19.19 16.40
CA PRO A 492 -18.20 18.24 17.45
C PRO A 492 -19.15 18.30 18.63
N ASP A 493 -19.58 17.14 19.11
CA ASP A 493 -20.29 17.02 20.39
C ASP A 493 -19.30 17.03 21.55
N VAL A 494 -18.13 16.38 21.34
CA VAL A 494 -17.05 16.30 22.33
C VAL A 494 -15.71 16.52 21.65
N VAL A 495 -14.82 17.24 22.32
CA VAL A 495 -13.40 17.31 22.00
C VAL A 495 -12.60 16.77 23.19
N VAL A 496 -11.60 15.94 22.95
CA VAL A 496 -10.66 15.43 23.94
C VAL A 496 -9.24 15.79 23.55
N VAL A 497 -8.41 16.13 24.53
CA VAL A 497 -6.97 16.34 24.30
C VAL A 497 -6.24 15.05 24.65
N ALA A 498 -5.55 14.47 23.67
CA ALA A 498 -4.77 13.25 23.80
C ALA A 498 -3.27 13.56 23.79
N ALA A 499 -2.46 12.74 24.45
CA ALA A 499 -1.01 12.83 24.35
C ALA A 499 -0.50 12.36 22.99
N GLU A 500 -1.12 11.32 22.44
CA GLU A 500 -0.86 10.73 21.12
C GLU A 500 -2.14 10.07 20.61
N LEU A 501 -2.23 9.84 19.29
CA LEU A 501 -3.30 9.06 18.68
C LEU A 501 -2.80 7.67 18.28
N PRO A 502 -3.68 6.66 18.30
CA PRO A 502 -3.32 5.30 17.90
C PRO A 502 -3.18 5.19 16.37
N HIS A 503 -2.06 4.64 15.90
CA HIS A 503 -1.77 4.39 14.50
C HIS A 503 -1.38 2.94 14.25
N THR A 504 -1.51 2.49 13.01
CA THR A 504 -0.74 1.34 12.54
C THR A 504 0.74 1.74 12.44
N GLN A 505 1.66 0.77 12.41
CA GLN A 505 3.03 1.05 12.04
C GLN A 505 3.14 1.14 10.51
N ASP A 506 3.84 2.14 10.00
CA ASP A 506 4.20 2.22 8.59
C ASP A 506 5.41 1.32 8.26
N ALA A 507 5.84 1.32 7.01
CA ALA A 507 6.97 0.51 6.55
C ALA A 507 8.33 0.95 7.13
N SER A 508 8.44 2.14 7.70
CA SER A 508 9.64 2.66 8.36
C SER A 508 9.60 2.47 9.88
N GLY A 509 8.52 1.86 10.40
CA GLY A 509 8.29 1.72 11.85
C GLY A 509 7.71 3.00 12.48
N GLY A 510 7.42 4.01 11.67
CA GLY A 510 6.74 5.24 12.10
C GLY A 510 5.22 5.10 12.19
N PRO A 511 4.52 6.19 12.54
CA PRO A 511 3.06 6.19 12.59
C PRO A 511 2.49 6.04 11.17
N GLY A 512 1.73 4.97 10.95
CA GLY A 512 0.97 4.72 9.72
C GLY A 512 -0.44 5.30 9.78
N LYS A 513 -1.43 4.55 9.31
CA LYS A 513 -2.83 4.98 9.29
C LYS A 513 -3.42 5.09 10.69
N LEU A 514 -4.21 6.14 10.90
CA LEU A 514 -4.96 6.37 12.13
C LEU A 514 -5.96 5.23 12.42
N LEU A 515 -5.91 4.69 13.63
CA LEU A 515 -6.79 3.62 14.11
C LEU A 515 -8.04 4.19 14.76
N ARG A 516 -9.02 4.66 13.96
CA ARG A 516 -10.25 5.30 14.46
C ARG A 516 -11.05 4.45 15.42
N ARG A 517 -11.06 3.13 15.22
CA ARG A 517 -11.72 2.21 16.16
C ARG A 517 -11.08 2.29 17.56
N ALA A 518 -9.77 2.33 17.66
CA ALA A 518 -9.08 2.44 18.93
C ALA A 518 -9.38 3.80 19.63
N ILE A 519 -9.49 4.90 18.85
CA ILE A 519 -9.93 6.20 19.38
C ILE A 519 -11.35 6.09 19.94
N ARG A 520 -12.26 5.46 19.19
CA ARG A 520 -13.65 5.26 19.66
C ARG A 520 -13.67 4.44 20.94
N ASP A 521 -12.99 3.31 20.96
CA ASP A 521 -12.97 2.41 22.14
C ASP A 521 -12.35 3.10 23.38
N GLN A 522 -11.40 4.02 23.18
CA GLN A 522 -10.71 4.74 24.25
C GLN A 522 -11.52 5.91 24.84
N TYR A 523 -12.36 6.58 24.02
CA TYR A 523 -12.97 7.85 24.41
C TYR A 523 -14.49 7.90 24.27
N ALA A 524 -15.15 6.79 23.86
CA ALA A 524 -16.61 6.78 23.69
C ALA A 524 -17.38 7.15 24.96
N ASP A 525 -16.85 6.80 26.12
CA ASP A 525 -17.42 7.11 27.45
C ASP A 525 -17.41 8.62 27.77
N ARG A 526 -16.64 9.41 27.06
CA ARG A 526 -16.61 10.87 27.22
C ARG A 526 -17.76 11.57 26.48
N VAL A 527 -18.43 10.87 25.58
CA VAL A 527 -19.57 11.42 24.83
C VAL A 527 -20.81 11.36 25.70
N PRO A 528 -21.47 12.50 26.00
CA PRO A 528 -22.68 12.49 26.84
C PRO A 528 -23.75 11.60 26.21
N THR A 529 -24.34 10.71 26.96
CA THR A 529 -25.57 10.00 26.57
C THR A 529 -26.73 11.01 26.53
N ALA A 530 -27.60 10.87 25.52
CA ALA A 530 -28.75 11.77 25.33
C ALA A 530 -29.75 11.68 26.49
#